data_944db4e00b476987b9e0e70cb6151a1f
#
_entry.id   944db4e00b476987b9e0e70cb6151a1f
#
_cell.length_a   1.000
_cell.length_b   1.000
_cell.length_c   1.000
_cell.angle_alpha   90.00
_cell.angle_beta   90.00
_cell.angle_gamma   90.00
#
_symmetry.space_group_name_H-M   'P 1'
#
loop_
_entity.id
_entity.type
_entity.pdbx_description
1 polymer ?
#
loop_
_entity_poly.entity_id
_entity_poly.type
_entity_poly.pdbx_seq_one_letter_code
_entity_poly.pdbx_strand_id
1 'polypeptide(L)'
;MSYYDQVKEAADAIRARVKEVPQAALVLGSGLGDFANTPTDAVSMPYEQLPHWPVSKVIGHEGRLVVGRVKGRTIAALAGRCHAYEGHAMPTVTFAVRVMAVLGVKTLILTNAAGGINTGFAQGALMVIDDHLNLTGMNPLVGPNDERFGPRFPDMSEVYSRRLRRIADEAATAIDLPMPHGVYVALLGPSYETPAEIRYLRTIGADAVGMSTVPEAIAARHMGVEVLGISCITNMAAGVLPQPLDHHEVMETARRVRGRFVALLETIIARL
;
A
#
# COMPACT_ATOMS: atom_id res chain seq x y z
N MET A 1 22.04 9.33 16.14
CA MET A 1 21.46 9.43 14.79
C MET A 1 19.97 9.61 14.93
N SER A 2 19.38 10.65 14.35
CA SER A 2 17.93 10.87 14.40
C SER A 2 17.21 9.91 13.43
N TYR A 3 15.89 9.76 13.59
CA TYR A 3 15.09 8.94 12.66
C TYR A 3 15.16 9.49 11.22
N TYR A 4 15.16 10.83 11.06
CA TYR A 4 15.33 11.45 9.74
C TYR A 4 16.69 11.10 9.12
N ASP A 5 17.77 11.08 9.91
CA ASP A 5 19.09 10.74 9.39
C ASP A 5 19.14 9.29 8.90
N GLN A 6 18.48 8.35 9.59
CA GLN A 6 18.35 6.96 9.16
C GLN A 6 17.58 6.85 7.82
N VAL A 7 16.46 7.56 7.70
CA VAL A 7 15.66 7.62 6.46
C VAL A 7 16.48 8.22 5.32
N LYS A 8 17.23 9.29 5.59
CA LYS A 8 18.11 9.95 4.61
C LYS A 8 19.24 9.04 4.15
N GLU A 9 19.89 8.35 5.06
CA GLU A 9 20.97 7.40 4.73
C GLU A 9 20.47 6.29 3.81
N ALA A 10 19.29 5.73 4.09
CA ALA A 10 18.67 4.72 3.22
C ALA A 10 18.34 5.31 1.83
N ALA A 11 17.79 6.53 1.78
CA ALA A 11 17.49 7.21 0.51
C ALA A 11 18.74 7.48 -0.31
N ASP A 12 19.81 7.93 0.32
CA ASP A 12 21.11 8.20 -0.35
C ASP A 12 21.76 6.89 -0.86
N ALA A 13 21.66 5.80 -0.10
CA ALA A 13 22.13 4.48 -0.53
C ALA A 13 21.38 3.95 -1.77
N ILE A 14 20.07 4.22 -1.87
CA ILE A 14 19.28 3.90 -3.06
C ILE A 14 19.69 4.81 -4.21
N ARG A 15 19.79 6.14 -3.99
CA ARG A 15 20.18 7.12 -5.01
C ARG A 15 21.53 6.80 -5.66
N ALA A 16 22.49 6.29 -4.89
CA ALA A 16 23.80 5.87 -5.39
C ALA A 16 23.74 4.65 -6.33
N ARG A 17 22.67 3.85 -6.29
CA ARG A 17 22.52 2.61 -7.06
C ARG A 17 21.59 2.75 -8.27
N VAL A 18 20.80 3.81 -8.33
CA VAL A 18 19.83 4.03 -9.42
C VAL A 18 20.28 5.15 -10.35
N LYS A 19 19.96 5.03 -11.63
CA LYS A 19 20.31 6.07 -12.63
C LYS A 19 19.41 7.31 -12.55
N GLU A 20 18.15 7.10 -12.19
CA GLU A 20 17.11 8.13 -12.13
C GLU A 20 16.26 7.95 -10.88
N VAL A 21 15.84 9.05 -10.28
CA VAL A 21 14.88 9.03 -9.17
C VAL A 21 13.52 8.51 -9.69
N PRO A 22 12.91 7.50 -9.04
CA PRO A 22 11.60 7.02 -9.43
C PRO A 22 10.54 8.11 -9.38
N GLN A 23 9.69 8.19 -10.41
CA GLN A 23 8.56 9.13 -10.46
C GLN A 23 7.43 8.70 -9.52
N ALA A 24 7.26 7.37 -9.39
CA ALA A 24 6.28 6.76 -8.51
C ALA A 24 6.89 5.58 -7.75
N ALA A 25 6.37 5.33 -6.55
CA ALA A 25 6.64 4.11 -5.80
C ALA A 25 5.36 3.30 -5.61
N LEU A 26 5.49 1.97 -5.64
CA LEU A 26 4.38 1.04 -5.43
C LEU A 26 4.72 0.16 -4.22
N VAL A 27 3.85 0.13 -3.22
CA VAL A 27 3.94 -0.83 -2.12
C VAL A 27 3.03 -2.01 -2.43
N LEU A 28 3.64 -3.18 -2.64
CA LEU A 28 2.94 -4.38 -3.06
C LEU A 28 2.50 -5.19 -1.83
N GLY A 29 1.20 -5.46 -1.75
CA GLY A 29 0.58 -6.24 -0.69
C GLY A 29 0.77 -7.75 -0.83
N SER A 30 0.30 -8.51 0.16
CA SER A 30 0.36 -9.97 0.19
C SER A 30 -0.26 -10.59 -1.07
N GLY A 31 0.49 -11.46 -1.72
CA GLY A 31 0.09 -12.11 -2.97
C GLY A 31 0.12 -11.23 -4.23
N LEU A 32 0.48 -9.93 -4.11
CA LEU A 32 0.56 -8.97 -5.21
C LEU A 32 2.01 -8.65 -5.61
N GLY A 33 3.00 -9.30 -5.00
CA GLY A 33 4.43 -9.03 -5.16
C GLY A 33 4.97 -9.25 -6.57
N ASP A 34 4.33 -10.09 -7.38
CA ASP A 34 4.75 -10.46 -8.73
C ASP A 34 4.94 -9.27 -9.69
N PHE A 35 4.26 -8.14 -9.44
CA PHE A 35 4.47 -6.91 -10.21
C PHE A 35 5.93 -6.43 -10.14
N ALA A 36 6.66 -6.72 -9.06
CA ALA A 36 8.07 -6.37 -8.93
C ALA A 36 8.99 -7.05 -10.00
N ASN A 37 8.48 -8.03 -10.73
CA ASN A 37 9.18 -8.67 -11.85
C ASN A 37 8.90 -8.00 -13.22
N THR A 38 7.99 -7.03 -13.27
CA THR A 38 7.59 -6.34 -14.51
C THR A 38 8.60 -5.29 -14.98
N PRO A 39 9.27 -4.50 -14.10
CA PRO A 39 10.16 -3.46 -14.55
C PRO A 39 11.35 -3.97 -15.36
N THR A 40 11.61 -3.33 -16.50
CA THR A 40 12.81 -3.54 -17.33
C THR A 40 13.96 -2.65 -16.87
N ASP A 41 15.20 -2.94 -17.30
CA ASP A 41 16.43 -2.22 -16.90
C ASP A 41 16.52 -2.04 -15.37
N ALA A 42 16.10 -3.07 -14.64
CA ALA A 42 15.84 -2.98 -13.21
C ALA A 42 17.08 -3.20 -12.36
N VAL A 43 17.20 -2.41 -11.29
CA VAL A 43 18.10 -2.64 -10.17
C VAL A 43 17.28 -3.22 -9.02
N SER A 44 17.61 -4.43 -8.59
CA SER A 44 16.98 -5.09 -7.45
C SER A 44 17.88 -5.00 -6.22
N MET A 45 17.30 -4.56 -5.10
CA MET A 45 18.01 -4.34 -3.84
C MET A 45 17.27 -5.08 -2.73
N PRO A 46 17.81 -6.18 -2.18
CA PRO A 46 17.26 -6.81 -0.98
C PRO A 46 17.19 -5.80 0.18
N TYR A 47 16.12 -5.82 0.95
CA TYR A 47 15.93 -4.89 2.09
C TYR A 47 17.05 -4.97 3.11
N GLU A 48 17.60 -6.15 3.35
CA GLU A 48 18.73 -6.40 4.25
C GLU A 48 20.02 -5.66 3.83
N GLN A 49 20.14 -5.26 2.55
CA GLN A 49 21.29 -4.54 2.02
C GLN A 49 21.08 -3.01 2.03
N LEU A 50 19.92 -2.54 2.47
CA LEU A 50 19.62 -1.13 2.60
C LEU A 50 19.77 -0.68 4.06
N PRO A 51 20.45 0.43 4.34
CA PRO A 51 20.65 0.90 5.70
C PRO A 51 19.32 1.08 6.44
N HIS A 52 19.24 0.59 7.67
CA HIS A 52 18.09 0.72 8.58
C HIS A 52 16.75 0.16 8.05
N TRP A 53 16.76 -0.48 6.87
CA TRP A 53 15.52 -0.95 6.27
C TRP A 53 14.94 -2.15 7.03
N PRO A 54 13.68 -2.08 7.46
CA PRO A 54 13.07 -3.17 8.20
C PRO A 54 12.73 -4.34 7.27
N VAL A 55 12.88 -5.56 7.78
CA VAL A 55 12.55 -6.79 7.06
C VAL A 55 11.33 -7.43 7.69
N SER A 56 10.27 -7.63 6.91
CA SER A 56 9.09 -8.39 7.30
C SER A 56 9.35 -9.89 7.21
N LYS A 57 8.76 -10.65 8.14
CA LYS A 57 8.77 -12.12 8.13
C LYS A 57 7.46 -12.72 7.63
N VAL A 58 6.53 -11.88 7.19
CA VAL A 58 5.22 -12.32 6.69
C VAL A 58 5.38 -13.06 5.37
N ILE A 59 4.76 -14.24 5.27
CA ILE A 59 4.73 -15.04 4.04
C ILE A 59 4.08 -14.25 2.91
N GLY A 60 4.72 -14.24 1.73
CA GLY A 60 4.25 -13.50 0.56
C GLY A 60 4.91 -12.12 0.37
N HIS A 61 5.85 -11.75 1.25
CA HIS A 61 6.71 -10.58 1.08
C HIS A 61 8.14 -11.00 0.71
N GLU A 62 8.58 -10.61 -0.50
CA GLU A 62 9.91 -10.99 -1.01
C GLU A 62 11.05 -10.19 -0.37
N GLY A 63 10.75 -9.07 0.30
CA GLY A 63 11.74 -8.27 1.01
C GLY A 63 12.78 -7.59 0.11
N ARG A 64 12.35 -7.05 -1.04
CA ARG A 64 13.25 -6.34 -1.97
C ARG A 64 12.60 -5.09 -2.57
N LEU A 65 13.44 -4.10 -2.85
CA LEU A 65 13.12 -2.92 -3.64
C LEU A 65 13.60 -3.15 -5.08
N VAL A 66 12.74 -2.93 -6.05
CA VAL A 66 13.09 -2.99 -7.48
C VAL A 66 12.85 -1.62 -8.09
N VAL A 67 13.90 -1.01 -8.66
CA VAL A 67 13.80 0.26 -9.40
C VAL A 67 14.07 -0.02 -10.87
N GLY A 68 13.13 0.31 -11.74
CA GLY A 68 13.24 0.04 -13.17
C GLY A 68 12.16 0.74 -13.98
N ARG A 69 12.05 0.40 -15.26
CA ARG A 69 11.14 1.04 -16.19
C ARG A 69 9.89 0.22 -16.45
N VAL A 70 8.73 0.88 -16.34
CA VAL A 70 7.43 0.34 -16.75
C VAL A 70 6.76 1.37 -17.65
N LYS A 71 6.38 0.98 -18.86
CA LYS A 71 5.77 1.88 -19.86
C LYS A 71 6.56 3.19 -20.07
N GLY A 72 7.89 3.10 -20.06
CA GLY A 72 8.79 4.24 -20.26
C GLY A 72 9.04 5.13 -19.03
N ARG A 73 8.37 4.85 -17.90
CA ARG A 73 8.55 5.59 -16.65
C ARG A 73 9.41 4.83 -15.66
N THR A 74 10.30 5.53 -14.96
CA THR A 74 11.09 4.94 -13.87
C THR A 74 10.24 4.88 -12.61
N ILE A 75 10.06 3.67 -12.07
CA ILE A 75 9.27 3.41 -10.85
C ILE A 75 10.07 2.62 -9.82
N ALA A 76 9.64 2.68 -8.57
CA ALA A 76 10.12 1.83 -7.48
C ALA A 76 9.01 0.85 -7.07
N ALA A 77 9.26 -0.44 -7.12
CA ALA A 77 8.36 -1.47 -6.62
C ALA A 77 8.92 -2.06 -5.30
N LEU A 78 8.17 -1.89 -4.23
CA LEU A 78 8.49 -2.43 -2.90
C LEU A 78 7.77 -3.77 -2.76
N ALA A 79 8.50 -4.88 -2.92
CA ALA A 79 7.96 -6.23 -2.85
C ALA A 79 7.82 -6.69 -1.39
N GLY A 80 6.86 -6.10 -0.69
CA GLY A 80 6.53 -6.37 0.71
C GLY A 80 6.69 -5.15 1.62
N ARG A 81 6.08 -5.26 2.80
CA ARG A 81 6.06 -4.22 3.86
C ARG A 81 6.06 -4.84 5.24
N CYS A 82 6.42 -4.05 6.26
CA CYS A 82 6.24 -4.41 7.66
C CYS A 82 4.86 -4.01 8.17
N HIS A 83 4.31 -4.76 9.11
CA HIS A 83 3.00 -4.50 9.70
C HIS A 83 3.12 -4.27 11.21
N ALA A 84 2.18 -3.51 11.77
CA ALA A 84 2.14 -3.26 13.21
C ALA A 84 1.88 -4.52 14.02
N TYR A 85 1.11 -5.48 13.50
CA TYR A 85 0.86 -6.75 14.17
C TYR A 85 2.09 -7.66 14.29
N GLU A 86 3.17 -7.39 13.56
CA GLU A 86 4.48 -8.07 13.74
C GLU A 86 5.23 -7.55 14.98
N GLY A 87 4.67 -6.57 15.72
CA GLY A 87 5.30 -5.92 16.87
C GLY A 87 6.14 -4.70 16.51
N HIS A 88 6.10 -4.25 15.25
CA HIS A 88 6.84 -3.08 14.82
C HIS A 88 6.18 -1.76 15.26
N ALA A 89 7.00 -0.82 15.73
CA ALA A 89 6.57 0.55 15.99
C ALA A 89 6.23 1.29 14.68
N MET A 90 5.37 2.31 14.75
CA MET A 90 4.93 3.08 13.59
C MET A 90 6.07 3.69 12.74
N PRO A 91 7.18 4.19 13.32
CA PRO A 91 8.33 4.61 12.52
C PRO A 91 8.89 3.49 11.63
N THR A 92 8.94 2.25 12.13
CA THR A 92 9.38 1.08 11.35
C THR A 92 8.39 0.75 10.24
N VAL A 93 7.08 0.73 10.55
CA VAL A 93 6.01 0.44 9.58
C VAL A 93 6.03 1.44 8.42
N THR A 94 6.29 2.72 8.69
CA THR A 94 6.27 3.79 7.70
C THR A 94 7.65 4.13 7.11
N PHE A 95 8.70 3.44 7.50
CA PHE A 95 10.08 3.74 7.11
C PHE A 95 10.25 3.77 5.60
N ALA A 96 9.81 2.74 4.91
CA ALA A 96 9.93 2.60 3.46
C ALA A 96 9.28 3.77 2.70
N VAL A 97 8.08 4.17 3.11
CA VAL A 97 7.35 5.31 2.52
C VAL A 97 8.11 6.62 2.73
N ARG A 98 8.66 6.84 3.93
CA ARG A 98 9.46 8.03 4.22
C ARG A 98 10.76 8.07 3.41
N VAL A 99 11.40 6.91 3.23
CA VAL A 99 12.60 6.80 2.36
C VAL A 99 12.24 7.16 0.93
N MET A 100 11.13 6.66 0.37
CA MET A 100 10.70 7.01 -0.98
C MET A 100 10.42 8.51 -1.12
N ALA A 101 9.77 9.13 -0.14
CA ALA A 101 9.51 10.57 -0.14
C ALA A 101 10.81 11.40 -0.09
N VAL A 102 11.77 11.05 0.78
CA VAL A 102 13.09 11.73 0.87
C VAL A 102 13.93 11.48 -0.38
N LEU A 103 13.81 10.32 -1.01
CA LEU A 103 14.43 10.03 -2.32
C LEU A 103 13.92 11.00 -3.41
N GLY A 104 12.70 11.52 -3.27
CA GLY A 104 12.09 12.49 -4.19
C GLY A 104 10.85 11.98 -4.94
N VAL A 105 10.35 10.79 -4.60
CA VAL A 105 9.11 10.23 -5.16
C VAL A 105 7.94 11.15 -4.84
N LYS A 106 7.08 11.42 -5.83
CA LYS A 106 5.91 12.31 -5.69
C LYS A 106 4.58 11.57 -5.70
N THR A 107 4.56 10.34 -6.18
CA THR A 107 3.36 9.50 -6.28
C THR A 107 3.59 8.16 -5.60
N LEU A 108 2.71 7.80 -4.66
CA LEU A 108 2.73 6.52 -3.97
C LEU A 108 1.46 5.73 -4.31
N ILE A 109 1.63 4.53 -4.83
CA ILE A 109 0.53 3.58 -5.05
C ILE A 109 0.62 2.53 -3.95
N LEU A 110 -0.37 2.50 -3.07
CA LEU A 110 -0.49 1.52 -1.99
C LEU A 110 -1.43 0.42 -2.43
N THR A 111 -0.97 -0.82 -2.41
CA THR A 111 -1.82 -1.97 -2.71
C THR A 111 -1.90 -2.91 -1.51
N ASN A 112 -3.03 -3.56 -1.34
CA ASN A 112 -3.25 -4.49 -0.23
C ASN A 112 -4.22 -5.62 -0.62
N ALA A 113 -4.19 -6.70 0.15
CA ALA A 113 -5.27 -7.67 0.25
C ALA A 113 -6.24 -7.18 1.34
N ALA A 114 -7.54 -7.27 1.10
CA ALA A 114 -8.57 -6.83 2.02
C ALA A 114 -9.77 -7.78 2.06
N GLY A 115 -10.43 -7.84 3.21
CA GLY A 115 -11.73 -8.49 3.37
C GLY A 115 -12.87 -7.56 2.92
N GLY A 116 -13.75 -8.02 2.05
CA GLY A 116 -14.92 -7.27 1.59
C GLY A 116 -16.01 -7.19 2.65
N ILE A 117 -16.29 -5.99 3.15
CA ILE A 117 -17.41 -5.70 4.07
C ILE A 117 -18.67 -5.38 3.27
N ASN A 118 -18.54 -4.63 2.17
CA ASN A 118 -19.63 -4.28 1.27
C ASN A 118 -20.09 -5.53 0.52
N THR A 119 -21.37 -5.90 0.71
CA THR A 119 -21.96 -7.12 0.10
C THR A 119 -22.16 -7.00 -1.42
N GLY A 120 -22.02 -5.81 -1.99
CA GLY A 120 -22.03 -5.60 -3.44
C GLY A 120 -20.69 -5.91 -4.10
N PHE A 121 -19.63 -6.14 -3.31
CA PHE A 121 -18.33 -6.51 -3.85
C PHE A 121 -18.23 -8.02 -4.09
N ALA A 122 -17.46 -8.38 -5.11
CA ALA A 122 -17.12 -9.76 -5.39
C ALA A 122 -15.67 -10.07 -4.99
N GLN A 123 -15.42 -11.29 -4.57
CA GLN A 123 -14.06 -11.80 -4.37
C GLN A 123 -13.25 -11.69 -5.67
N GLY A 124 -12.07 -11.09 -5.58
CA GLY A 124 -11.21 -10.78 -6.72
C GLY A 124 -11.47 -9.40 -7.34
N ALA A 125 -12.41 -8.60 -6.82
CA ALA A 125 -12.56 -7.21 -7.21
C ALA A 125 -11.35 -6.39 -6.81
N LEU A 126 -10.97 -5.42 -7.66
CA LEU A 126 -9.96 -4.40 -7.36
C LEU A 126 -10.71 -3.11 -7.02
N MET A 127 -10.65 -2.67 -5.76
CA MET A 127 -11.35 -1.48 -5.26
C MET A 127 -10.39 -0.30 -5.16
N VAL A 128 -10.78 0.86 -5.69
CA VAL A 128 -10.11 2.14 -5.39
C VAL A 128 -10.48 2.57 -3.98
N ILE A 129 -9.49 2.95 -3.20
CA ILE A 129 -9.72 3.52 -1.87
C ILE A 129 -10.01 5.02 -2.04
N ASP A 130 -11.24 5.43 -1.70
CA ASP A 130 -11.64 6.83 -1.68
C ASP A 130 -11.22 7.54 -0.41
N ASP A 131 -11.34 6.85 0.71
CA ASP A 131 -11.02 7.34 2.04
C ASP A 131 -10.74 6.17 3.00
N HIS A 132 -10.35 6.46 4.25
CA HIS A 132 -10.10 5.42 5.23
C HIS A 132 -10.63 5.74 6.63
N LEU A 133 -10.85 4.67 7.40
CA LEU A 133 -11.05 4.71 8.85
C LEU A 133 -9.82 4.12 9.54
N ASN A 134 -9.14 4.92 10.38
CA ASN A 134 -8.01 4.43 11.18
C ASN A 134 -8.49 3.94 12.54
N LEU A 135 -8.75 2.64 12.65
CA LEU A 135 -9.14 1.99 13.89
C LEU A 135 -8.04 1.08 14.47
N THR A 136 -6.79 1.30 14.05
CA THR A 136 -5.62 0.55 14.57
C THR A 136 -5.28 0.88 16.03
N GLY A 137 -5.83 1.97 16.58
CA GLY A 137 -5.39 2.52 17.87
C GLY A 137 -4.03 3.22 17.82
N MET A 138 -3.42 3.35 16.63
CA MET A 138 -2.08 3.91 16.43
C MET A 138 -2.10 4.99 15.34
N ASN A 139 -1.15 5.94 15.43
CA ASN A 139 -0.95 6.94 14.38
C ASN A 139 0.56 7.20 14.21
N PRO A 140 1.10 7.18 12.98
CA PRO A 140 2.54 7.32 12.73
C PRO A 140 3.10 8.71 13.03
N LEU A 141 2.25 9.69 13.35
CA LEU A 141 2.64 11.05 13.68
C LEU A 141 2.64 11.34 15.19
N VAL A 142 2.35 10.33 16.03
CA VAL A 142 2.41 10.47 17.50
C VAL A 142 3.86 10.64 17.94
N GLY A 143 4.08 11.60 18.86
CA GLY A 143 5.39 11.94 19.37
C GLY A 143 5.90 13.31 18.89
N PRO A 144 7.18 13.65 19.09
CA PRO A 144 7.79 14.88 18.60
C PRO A 144 7.71 14.96 17.06
N ASN A 145 7.33 16.14 16.54
CA ASN A 145 7.33 16.38 15.10
C ASN A 145 8.75 16.71 14.62
N ASP A 146 9.14 16.14 13.48
CA ASP A 146 10.31 16.57 12.72
C ASP A 146 9.81 17.30 11.46
N GLU A 147 9.97 18.62 11.43
CA GLU A 147 9.46 19.48 10.35
C GLU A 147 10.05 19.16 8.97
N ARG A 148 11.19 18.44 8.94
CA ARG A 148 11.78 17.95 7.69
C ARG A 148 10.91 16.92 6.98
N PHE A 149 10.01 16.24 7.73
CA PHE A 149 9.02 15.33 7.17
C PHE A 149 7.69 16.02 6.82
N GLY A 150 7.37 17.12 7.50
CA GLY A 150 6.12 17.86 7.24
C GLY A 150 5.58 18.57 8.48
N PRO A 151 4.40 19.20 8.37
CA PRO A 151 3.79 19.98 9.44
C PRO A 151 3.30 19.09 10.58
N ARG A 152 3.24 19.65 11.81
CA ARG A 152 2.73 18.92 12.98
C ARG A 152 1.31 18.39 12.80
N PHE A 153 0.45 19.13 12.11
CA PHE A 153 -0.95 18.80 11.88
C PHE A 153 -1.25 18.84 10.37
N PRO A 154 -0.97 17.75 9.63
CA PRO A 154 -1.28 17.70 8.21
C PRO A 154 -2.79 17.61 7.97
N ASP A 155 -3.25 18.25 6.89
CA ASP A 155 -4.62 18.11 6.42
C ASP A 155 -4.85 16.73 5.79
N MET A 156 -5.86 15.99 6.27
CA MET A 156 -6.26 14.68 5.80
C MET A 156 -7.58 14.69 5.01
N SER A 157 -8.09 15.86 4.61
CA SER A 157 -9.36 15.97 3.85
C SER A 157 -9.28 15.32 2.46
N GLU A 158 -8.07 15.17 1.92
CA GLU A 158 -7.82 14.45 0.67
C GLU A 158 -6.52 13.63 0.81
N VAL A 159 -6.60 12.49 1.49
CA VAL A 159 -5.45 11.57 1.63
C VAL A 159 -5.19 10.88 0.30
N TYR A 160 -6.23 10.34 -0.31
CA TYR A 160 -6.16 9.68 -1.62
C TYR A 160 -6.49 10.67 -2.72
N SER A 161 -5.50 10.96 -3.56
CA SER A 161 -5.56 12.01 -4.58
C SER A 161 -6.70 11.78 -5.58
N ARG A 162 -7.61 12.77 -5.71
CA ARG A 162 -8.68 12.75 -6.72
C ARG A 162 -8.12 12.62 -8.13
N ARG A 163 -6.98 13.26 -8.41
CA ARG A 163 -6.28 13.14 -9.69
C ARG A 163 -5.88 11.70 -9.97
N LEU A 164 -5.26 11.02 -8.99
CA LEU A 164 -4.80 9.65 -9.16
C LEU A 164 -5.95 8.64 -9.21
N ARG A 165 -7.03 8.85 -8.45
CA ARG A 165 -8.25 8.03 -8.54
C ARG A 165 -8.86 8.11 -9.94
N ARG A 166 -9.00 9.31 -10.52
CA ARG A 166 -9.45 9.48 -11.89
C ARG A 166 -8.56 8.77 -12.89
N ILE A 167 -7.23 8.84 -12.74
CA ILE A 167 -6.29 8.09 -13.59
C ILE A 167 -6.52 6.58 -13.47
N ALA A 168 -6.80 6.09 -12.27
CA ALA A 168 -7.11 4.68 -12.04
C ALA A 168 -8.41 4.26 -12.73
N ASP A 169 -9.45 5.09 -12.69
CA ASP A 169 -10.75 4.86 -13.38
C ASP A 169 -10.58 4.83 -14.89
N GLU A 170 -9.84 5.79 -15.45
CA GLU A 170 -9.52 5.85 -16.87
C GLU A 170 -8.70 4.63 -17.32
N ALA A 171 -7.75 4.19 -16.46
CA ALA A 171 -6.96 3.00 -16.71
C ALA A 171 -7.79 1.73 -16.68
N ALA A 172 -8.68 1.59 -15.69
CA ALA A 172 -9.60 0.47 -15.57
C ALA A 172 -10.56 0.38 -16.75
N THR A 173 -11.14 1.51 -17.17
CA THR A 173 -12.00 1.60 -18.35
C THR A 173 -11.26 1.15 -19.61
N ALA A 174 -10.00 1.56 -19.78
CA ALA A 174 -9.20 1.22 -20.98
C ALA A 174 -8.89 -0.28 -21.13
N ILE A 175 -9.02 -1.06 -20.06
CA ILE A 175 -8.80 -2.52 -20.05
C ILE A 175 -10.08 -3.30 -19.72
N ASP A 176 -11.24 -2.65 -19.80
CA ASP A 176 -12.56 -3.23 -19.50
C ASP A 176 -12.60 -3.94 -18.12
N LEU A 177 -12.08 -3.27 -17.11
CA LEU A 177 -12.01 -3.77 -15.72
C LEU A 177 -12.96 -2.99 -14.83
N PRO A 178 -14.08 -3.58 -14.37
CA PRO A 178 -14.93 -2.96 -13.35
C PRO A 178 -14.14 -2.73 -12.06
N MET A 179 -14.09 -1.49 -11.58
CA MET A 179 -13.33 -1.14 -10.39
C MET A 179 -14.20 -0.30 -9.44
N PRO A 180 -14.79 -0.94 -8.39
CA PRO A 180 -15.59 -0.22 -7.42
C PRO A 180 -14.72 0.70 -6.57
N HIS A 181 -15.36 1.71 -5.98
CA HIS A 181 -14.78 2.62 -4.99
C HIS A 181 -15.30 2.29 -3.60
N GLY A 182 -14.52 2.62 -2.56
CA GLY A 182 -14.96 2.41 -1.19
C GLY A 182 -14.02 2.95 -0.12
N VAL A 183 -14.51 2.87 1.10
CA VAL A 183 -13.79 3.25 2.32
C VAL A 183 -13.08 2.04 2.91
N TYR A 184 -11.77 2.15 3.09
CA TYR A 184 -10.95 1.12 3.70
C TYR A 184 -10.81 1.36 5.20
N VAL A 185 -11.11 0.36 6.04
CA VAL A 185 -10.82 0.42 7.47
C VAL A 185 -9.55 -0.37 7.81
N ALA A 186 -8.64 0.28 8.52
CA ALA A 186 -7.47 -0.40 9.08
C ALA A 186 -7.69 -0.79 10.53
N LEU A 187 -7.46 -2.06 10.83
CA LEU A 187 -7.38 -2.63 12.17
C LEU A 187 -5.95 -3.11 12.47
N LEU A 188 -5.64 -3.33 13.73
CA LEU A 188 -4.30 -3.78 14.13
C LEU A 188 -4.04 -5.23 13.69
N GLY A 189 -5.01 -6.12 13.83
CA GLY A 189 -4.81 -7.56 13.75
C GLY A 189 -4.00 -8.08 14.97
N PRO A 190 -3.38 -9.30 14.89
CA PRO A 190 -3.34 -10.21 13.74
C PRO A 190 -4.59 -11.10 13.59
N SER A 191 -5.52 -11.11 14.57
CA SER A 191 -6.76 -11.87 14.40
C SER A 191 -7.66 -11.25 13.34
N TYR A 192 -8.34 -12.06 12.54
CA TYR A 192 -9.47 -11.61 11.75
C TYR A 192 -10.59 -11.14 12.67
N GLU A 193 -11.47 -10.33 12.12
CA GLU A 193 -12.61 -9.74 12.81
C GLU A 193 -13.66 -10.80 13.11
N THR A 194 -14.47 -10.55 14.16
CA THR A 194 -15.69 -11.29 14.41
C THR A 194 -16.81 -10.81 13.47
N PRO A 195 -17.86 -11.62 13.23
CA PRO A 195 -19.04 -11.17 12.49
C PRO A 195 -19.73 -9.93 13.09
N ALA A 196 -19.64 -9.74 14.42
CA ALA A 196 -20.19 -8.55 15.08
C ALA A 196 -19.38 -7.30 14.77
N GLU A 197 -18.05 -7.40 14.79
CA GLU A 197 -17.15 -6.31 14.37
C GLU A 197 -17.39 -5.94 12.92
N ILE A 198 -17.54 -6.89 12.01
CA ILE A 198 -17.83 -6.61 10.60
C ILE A 198 -19.18 -5.88 10.42
N ARG A 199 -20.22 -6.27 11.16
CA ARG A 199 -21.50 -5.52 11.13
C ARG A 199 -21.35 -4.09 11.64
N TYR A 200 -20.58 -3.90 12.72
CA TYR A 200 -20.25 -2.57 13.24
C TYR A 200 -19.49 -1.71 12.21
N LEU A 201 -18.43 -2.27 11.62
CA LEU A 201 -17.62 -1.58 10.61
C LEU A 201 -18.45 -1.17 9.39
N ARG A 202 -19.37 -2.05 8.94
CA ARG A 202 -20.33 -1.70 7.87
C ARG A 202 -21.23 -0.56 8.26
N THR A 203 -21.75 -0.54 9.49
CA THR A 203 -22.64 0.51 9.98
C THR A 203 -21.97 1.88 10.00
N ILE A 204 -20.69 1.95 10.27
CA ILE A 204 -19.92 3.20 10.25
C ILE A 204 -19.36 3.57 8.87
N GLY A 205 -19.73 2.82 7.82
CA GLY A 205 -19.44 3.18 6.43
C GLY A 205 -18.19 2.56 5.83
N ALA A 206 -17.62 1.50 6.42
CA ALA A 206 -16.49 0.77 5.84
C ALA A 206 -16.95 -0.22 4.76
N ASP A 207 -16.24 -0.26 3.63
CA ASP A 207 -16.46 -1.16 2.50
C ASP A 207 -15.47 -2.33 2.45
N ALA A 208 -14.26 -2.12 2.95
CA ALA A 208 -13.21 -3.14 3.00
C ALA A 208 -12.38 -3.00 4.28
N VAL A 209 -11.83 -4.11 4.78
CA VAL A 209 -11.03 -4.16 6.00
C VAL A 209 -9.68 -4.83 5.77
N GLY A 210 -8.66 -4.33 6.46
CA GLY A 210 -7.34 -4.95 6.49
C GLY A 210 -6.44 -4.40 7.59
N MET A 211 -5.16 -4.81 7.58
CA MET A 211 -4.23 -4.59 8.68
C MET A 211 -3.00 -3.77 8.27
N SER A 212 -3.12 -2.92 7.23
CA SER A 212 -1.99 -2.17 6.63
C SER A 212 -2.45 -0.82 6.08
N THR A 213 -1.63 -0.23 5.19
CA THR A 213 -2.00 0.85 4.25
C THR A 213 -2.23 2.22 4.90
N VAL A 214 -3.07 2.32 5.93
CA VAL A 214 -3.44 3.61 6.54
C VAL A 214 -2.25 4.33 7.18
N PRO A 215 -1.36 3.67 7.97
CA PRO A 215 -0.16 4.34 8.48
C PRO A 215 0.75 4.86 7.35
N GLU A 216 0.87 4.10 6.27
CA GLU A 216 1.67 4.46 5.09
C GLU A 216 1.05 5.66 4.36
N ALA A 217 -0.28 5.68 4.18
CA ALA A 217 -1.01 6.78 3.57
C ALA A 217 -0.89 8.09 4.40
N ILE A 218 -1.01 7.99 5.73
CA ILE A 218 -0.82 9.13 6.65
C ILE A 218 0.61 9.67 6.52
N ALA A 219 1.63 8.79 6.54
CA ALA A 219 3.03 9.21 6.44
C ALA A 219 3.35 9.85 5.08
N ALA A 220 2.80 9.31 3.99
CA ALA A 220 2.96 9.86 2.65
C ALA A 220 2.31 11.24 2.53
N ARG A 221 1.07 11.38 2.98
CA ARG A 221 0.34 12.65 2.98
C ARG A 221 1.03 13.72 3.83
N HIS A 222 1.55 13.34 5.01
CA HIS A 222 2.35 14.20 5.87
C HIS A 222 3.56 14.80 5.13
N MET A 223 4.17 14.04 4.22
CA MET A 223 5.34 14.45 3.41
C MET A 223 4.96 15.07 2.06
N GLY A 224 3.69 15.34 1.81
CA GLY A 224 3.21 15.95 0.56
C GLY A 224 3.29 15.03 -0.66
N VAL A 225 3.32 13.72 -0.46
CA VAL A 225 3.27 12.73 -1.54
C VAL A 225 1.81 12.42 -1.87
N GLU A 226 1.46 12.43 -3.16
CA GLU A 226 0.13 12.01 -3.62
C GLU A 226 -0.04 10.50 -3.48
N VAL A 227 -1.18 10.07 -2.94
CA VAL A 227 -1.46 8.65 -2.68
C VAL A 227 -2.61 8.15 -3.55
N LEU A 228 -2.43 6.96 -4.13
CA LEU A 228 -3.48 6.11 -4.68
C LEU A 228 -3.53 4.83 -3.85
N GLY A 229 -4.71 4.43 -3.37
CA GLY A 229 -4.92 3.15 -2.71
C GLY A 229 -5.72 2.20 -3.60
N ILE A 230 -5.28 0.95 -3.73
CA ILE A 230 -6.00 -0.12 -4.44
C ILE A 230 -6.04 -1.36 -3.54
N SER A 231 -7.25 -1.78 -3.17
CA SER A 231 -7.48 -3.03 -2.42
C SER A 231 -7.88 -4.15 -3.37
N CYS A 232 -7.20 -5.29 -3.27
CA CYS A 232 -7.72 -6.54 -3.81
C CYS A 232 -8.65 -7.16 -2.77
N ILE A 233 -9.92 -7.33 -3.09
CA ILE A 233 -10.90 -8.02 -2.23
C ILE A 233 -10.60 -9.52 -2.34
N THR A 234 -9.74 -10.02 -1.46
CA THR A 234 -9.25 -11.40 -1.55
C THR A 234 -10.21 -12.42 -0.97
N ASN A 235 -11.03 -11.99 -0.04
CA ASN A 235 -12.08 -12.76 0.62
C ASN A 235 -13.20 -11.83 1.03
N MET A 236 -14.37 -12.35 1.29
CA MET A 236 -15.41 -11.59 1.99
C MET A 236 -15.12 -11.64 3.50
N ALA A 237 -15.37 -10.51 4.18
CA ALA A 237 -15.10 -10.38 5.61
C ALA A 237 -15.94 -11.34 6.47
N ALA A 238 -15.55 -11.56 7.73
CA ALA A 238 -16.18 -12.53 8.63
C ALA A 238 -17.69 -12.36 8.72
N GLY A 239 -18.44 -13.46 8.55
CA GLY A 239 -19.91 -13.48 8.63
C GLY A 239 -20.63 -12.84 7.44
N VAL A 240 -19.92 -12.43 6.38
CA VAL A 240 -20.53 -12.05 5.09
C VAL A 240 -20.90 -13.31 4.33
N LEU A 241 -20.01 -14.29 4.30
CA LEU A 241 -20.27 -15.63 3.79
C LEU A 241 -20.23 -16.65 4.95
N PRO A 242 -20.90 -17.80 4.83
CA PRO A 242 -21.01 -18.79 5.92
C PRO A 242 -19.75 -19.67 6.10
N GLN A 243 -18.62 -19.30 5.54
CA GLN A 243 -17.37 -20.06 5.61
C GLN A 243 -16.34 -19.40 6.53
N PRO A 244 -15.43 -20.17 7.16
CA PRO A 244 -14.30 -19.62 7.90
C PRO A 244 -13.34 -18.87 6.98
N LEU A 245 -12.63 -17.90 7.54
CA LEU A 245 -11.56 -17.18 6.83
C LEU A 245 -10.24 -17.96 6.90
N ASP A 246 -9.52 -18.00 5.77
CA ASP A 246 -8.20 -18.65 5.67
C ASP A 246 -7.25 -17.77 4.85
N HIS A 247 -6.01 -17.66 5.33
CA HIS A 247 -4.97 -16.96 4.60
C HIS A 247 -4.61 -17.61 3.25
N HIS A 248 -4.87 -18.91 3.11
CA HIS A 248 -4.68 -19.60 1.83
C HIS A 248 -5.62 -19.05 0.75
N GLU A 249 -6.89 -18.77 1.10
CA GLU A 249 -7.87 -18.15 0.20
C GLU A 249 -7.38 -16.78 -0.29
N VAL A 250 -6.76 -15.99 0.60
CA VAL A 250 -6.15 -14.68 0.26
C VAL A 250 -5.11 -14.83 -0.84
N MET A 251 -4.18 -15.79 -0.69
CA MET A 251 -3.10 -16.02 -1.65
C MET A 251 -3.60 -16.58 -2.98
N GLU A 252 -4.58 -17.47 -2.95
CA GLU A 252 -5.19 -18.05 -4.15
C GLU A 252 -5.92 -17.00 -4.97
N THR A 253 -6.74 -16.17 -4.33
CA THR A 253 -7.46 -15.08 -5.01
C THR A 253 -6.51 -14.06 -5.60
N ALA A 254 -5.46 -13.66 -4.87
CA ALA A 254 -4.44 -12.75 -5.38
C ALA A 254 -3.77 -13.31 -6.65
N ARG A 255 -3.44 -14.62 -6.68
CA ARG A 255 -2.91 -15.27 -7.90
C ARG A 255 -3.91 -15.23 -9.06
N ARG A 256 -5.19 -15.50 -8.80
CA ARG A 256 -6.24 -15.51 -9.83
C ARG A 256 -6.41 -14.15 -10.50
N VAL A 257 -6.26 -13.04 -9.75
CA VAL A 257 -6.43 -11.68 -10.30
C VAL A 257 -5.13 -11.06 -10.81
N ARG A 258 -3.99 -11.73 -10.65
CA ARG A 258 -2.65 -11.24 -10.97
C ARG A 258 -2.55 -10.55 -12.33
N GLY A 259 -3.04 -11.21 -13.39
CA GLY A 259 -2.94 -10.67 -14.77
C GLY A 259 -3.66 -9.34 -14.91
N ARG A 260 -4.87 -9.23 -14.36
CA ARG A 260 -5.66 -7.98 -14.37
C ARG A 260 -5.02 -6.89 -13.52
N PHE A 261 -4.48 -7.28 -12.35
CA PHE A 261 -3.80 -6.35 -11.45
C PHE A 261 -2.54 -5.75 -12.10
N VAL A 262 -1.69 -6.57 -12.72
CA VAL A 262 -0.49 -6.11 -13.43
C VAL A 262 -0.88 -5.18 -14.59
N ALA A 263 -1.86 -5.57 -15.42
CA ALA A 263 -2.34 -4.75 -16.53
C ALA A 263 -2.89 -3.40 -16.06
N LEU A 264 -3.62 -3.38 -14.94
CA LEU A 264 -4.13 -2.15 -14.33
C LEU A 264 -2.97 -1.22 -13.91
N LEU A 265 -2.01 -1.74 -13.14
CA LEU A 265 -0.87 -0.94 -12.67
C LEU A 265 -0.03 -0.39 -13.83
N GLU A 266 0.26 -1.22 -14.84
CA GLU A 266 0.96 -0.76 -16.04
C GLU A 266 0.21 0.37 -16.76
N THR A 267 -1.12 0.25 -16.84
CA THR A 267 -1.97 1.23 -17.51
C THR A 267 -2.07 2.52 -16.69
N ILE A 268 -2.12 2.45 -15.36
CA ILE A 268 -2.03 3.61 -14.46
C ILE A 268 -0.67 4.31 -14.64
N ILE A 269 0.43 3.55 -14.55
CA ILE A 269 1.79 4.10 -14.65
C ILE A 269 2.00 4.83 -15.97
N ALA A 270 1.48 4.31 -17.07
CA ALA A 270 1.58 4.96 -18.38
C ALA A 270 0.89 6.34 -18.43
N ARG A 271 -0.07 6.61 -17.53
CA ARG A 271 -0.86 7.85 -17.46
C ARG A 271 -0.38 8.83 -16.38
N LEU A 272 0.56 8.45 -15.50
CA LEU A 272 1.12 9.35 -14.50
C LEU A 272 1.89 10.49 -15.18
#